data_7abf4e884517a25779b102878cc5a02d
#
_entry.id   7abf4e884517a25779b102878cc5a02d
#
_cell.length_a   1.000
_cell.length_b   1.000
_cell.length_c   1.000
_cell.angle_alpha   90.00
_cell.angle_beta   90.00
_cell.angle_gamma   90.00
#
_symmetry.space_group_name_H-M   'P 1'
#
loop_
_entity.id
_entity.type
_entity.pdbx_description
1 polymer ?
#
loop_
_entity_poly.entity_id
_entity_poly.type
_entity_poly.pdbx_seq_one_letter_code
_entity_poly.pdbx_strand_id
1 'polypeptide(L)'
;MLELVRQTAPLPAWSDVKSFSLHDLRPLKPVSVAVTHERARLLATSGGLQVRQGTRSQVLREGQFMPLEPGHVTLESGGGAQAVIFEGSWGDELGGCGIFRADNVAAPSDKGDPVAYAKHTNIDAHYHDCQEFWLLLEGAATSVVSGQHLAMTPGDCLPIPMGAVHDMPDAPVPVKAVYFETTLRGQKRTGHLWQHTHGPAVQMEGK
;
A
#
# COMPACT_ATOMS: atom_id res chain seq x y z
N MET A 1 -10.59 -11.42 12.79
CA MET A 1 -9.51 -10.59 13.34
C MET A 1 -8.63 -10.19 12.19
N LEU A 2 -8.27 -8.92 12.06
CA LEU A 2 -7.37 -8.44 11.03
C LEU A 2 -5.93 -8.78 11.45
N GLU A 3 -5.11 -9.26 10.53
CA GLU A 3 -3.73 -9.67 10.81
C GLU A 3 -2.76 -8.99 9.84
N LEU A 4 -1.57 -8.68 10.34
CA LEU A 4 -0.46 -8.23 9.50
C LEU A 4 0.07 -9.41 8.69
N VAL A 5 0.41 -9.15 7.43
CA VAL A 5 0.86 -10.17 6.48
C VAL A 5 2.30 -9.89 6.08
N ARG A 6 3.13 -10.92 6.03
CA ARG A 6 4.48 -10.85 5.47
C ARG A 6 4.54 -11.45 4.07
N GLN A 7 5.54 -11.06 3.29
CA GLN A 7 5.68 -11.40 1.86
C GLN A 7 5.37 -12.86 1.49
N THR A 8 5.66 -13.82 2.36
CA THR A 8 5.46 -15.24 2.09
C THR A 8 4.15 -15.80 2.65
N ALA A 9 3.41 -15.01 3.40
CA ALA A 9 2.14 -15.42 3.97
C ALA A 9 0.97 -15.09 3.02
N PRO A 10 -0.10 -15.89 3.01
CA PRO A 10 -1.26 -15.62 2.19
C PRO A 10 -1.99 -14.36 2.67
N LEU A 11 -2.43 -13.54 1.73
CA LEU A 11 -3.33 -12.43 2.01
C LEU A 11 -4.75 -12.95 2.34
N PRO A 12 -5.57 -12.16 3.04
CA PRO A 12 -6.93 -12.56 3.38
C PRO A 12 -7.75 -12.97 2.15
N ALA A 13 -8.65 -13.93 2.31
CA ALA A 13 -9.44 -14.45 1.19
C ALA A 13 -10.31 -13.39 0.49
N TRP A 14 -10.74 -12.36 1.20
CA TRP A 14 -11.50 -11.23 0.66
C TRP A 14 -10.64 -10.29 -0.20
N SER A 15 -9.32 -10.36 -0.09
CA SER A 15 -8.40 -9.46 -0.77
C SER A 15 -8.38 -9.67 -2.28
N ASP A 16 -8.46 -8.58 -3.05
CA ASP A 16 -8.20 -8.58 -4.50
C ASP A 16 -6.70 -8.72 -4.80
N VAL A 17 -5.83 -8.22 -3.93
CA VAL A 17 -4.40 -8.51 -3.96
C VAL A 17 -4.18 -9.93 -3.44
N LYS A 18 -3.45 -10.74 -4.19
CA LYS A 18 -3.17 -12.15 -3.86
C LYS A 18 -1.75 -12.35 -3.35
N SER A 19 -0.83 -11.50 -3.77
CA SER A 19 0.56 -11.52 -3.31
C SER A 19 1.20 -10.15 -3.44
N PHE A 20 2.26 -9.94 -2.68
CA PHE A 20 3.19 -8.84 -2.89
C PHE A 20 4.62 -9.34 -2.71
N SER A 21 5.57 -8.69 -3.36
CA SER A 21 7.00 -9.02 -3.26
C SER A 21 7.85 -7.75 -3.22
N LEU A 22 8.82 -7.75 -2.31
CA LEU A 22 9.86 -6.72 -2.17
C LEU A 22 11.13 -7.19 -2.88
N HIS A 23 11.73 -6.30 -3.65
CA HIS A 23 12.93 -6.55 -4.43
C HIS A 23 14.00 -5.52 -4.11
N ASP A 24 15.08 -5.96 -3.48
CA ASP A 24 16.29 -5.17 -3.28
C ASP A 24 17.25 -5.39 -4.44
N LEU A 25 17.46 -4.37 -5.23
CA LEU A 25 18.27 -4.40 -6.45
C LEU A 25 19.68 -3.90 -6.15
N ARG A 26 20.67 -4.78 -6.33
CA ARG A 26 22.08 -4.40 -6.26
C ARG A 26 22.50 -3.69 -7.55
N PRO A 27 23.46 -2.75 -7.47
CA PRO A 27 23.96 -2.07 -8.65
C PRO A 27 24.39 -3.06 -9.74
N LEU A 28 23.93 -2.80 -10.97
CA LEU A 28 24.31 -3.54 -12.19
C LEU A 28 24.02 -5.05 -12.15
N LYS A 29 23.12 -5.50 -11.25
CA LYS A 29 22.68 -6.89 -11.17
C LYS A 29 21.20 -6.97 -11.50
N PRO A 30 20.82 -7.33 -12.73
CA PRO A 30 19.41 -7.48 -13.10
C PRO A 30 18.78 -8.66 -12.35
N VAL A 31 17.51 -8.47 -12.01
CA VAL A 31 16.66 -9.48 -11.38
C VAL A 31 15.50 -9.76 -12.33
N SER A 32 15.23 -11.04 -12.59
CA SER A 32 14.07 -11.48 -13.36
C SER A 32 12.98 -11.92 -12.39
N VAL A 33 11.79 -11.32 -12.51
CA VAL A 33 10.63 -11.64 -11.69
C VAL A 33 9.53 -12.19 -12.58
N ALA A 34 8.88 -13.26 -12.15
CA ALA A 34 7.70 -13.81 -12.82
C ALA A 34 6.45 -13.13 -12.24
N VAL A 35 5.65 -12.53 -13.11
CA VAL A 35 4.30 -12.03 -12.81
C VAL A 35 3.31 -13.12 -13.17
N THR A 36 2.55 -13.60 -12.20
CA THR A 36 1.72 -14.81 -12.34
C THR A 36 0.22 -14.53 -12.31
N HIS A 37 -0.19 -13.40 -11.75
CA HIS A 37 -1.60 -13.02 -11.68
C HIS A 37 -2.02 -12.13 -12.84
N GLU A 38 -3.32 -12.03 -13.04
CA GLU A 38 -3.94 -11.25 -14.11
C GLU A 38 -3.54 -9.76 -14.09
N ARG A 39 -3.38 -9.22 -12.89
CA ARG A 39 -2.98 -7.84 -12.65
C ARG A 39 -1.74 -7.78 -11.81
N ALA A 40 -0.83 -6.88 -12.17
CA ALA A 40 0.29 -6.54 -11.32
C ALA A 40 0.62 -5.05 -11.41
N ARG A 41 1.13 -4.51 -10.31
CA ARG A 41 1.59 -3.14 -10.20
C ARG A 41 2.97 -3.12 -9.56
N LEU A 42 3.92 -2.54 -10.28
CA LEU A 42 5.26 -2.29 -9.77
C LEU A 42 5.37 -0.84 -9.34
N LEU A 43 5.88 -0.61 -8.13
CA LEU A 43 6.21 0.69 -7.57
C LEU A 43 7.70 0.71 -7.21
N ALA A 44 8.44 1.72 -7.68
CA ALA A 44 9.81 1.99 -7.23
C ALA A 44 9.75 2.66 -5.84
N THR A 45 10.33 2.02 -4.83
CA THR A 45 10.30 2.50 -3.44
C THR A 45 11.57 3.23 -3.03
N SER A 46 12.67 3.02 -3.75
CA SER A 46 13.89 3.84 -3.63
C SER A 46 14.74 3.75 -4.89
N GLY A 47 15.59 4.77 -5.10
CA GLY A 47 16.56 4.81 -6.21
C GLY A 47 15.93 4.97 -7.59
N GLY A 48 16.71 4.63 -8.61
CA GLY A 48 16.31 4.61 -10.02
C GLY A 48 16.26 3.18 -10.54
N LEU A 49 15.13 2.79 -11.11
CA LEU A 49 14.82 1.44 -11.56
C LEU A 49 14.54 1.42 -13.05
N GLN A 50 15.29 0.65 -13.83
CA GLN A 50 14.93 0.31 -15.19
C GLN A 50 14.10 -0.98 -15.20
N VAL A 51 12.95 -0.92 -15.84
CA VAL A 51 12.00 -2.04 -15.98
C VAL A 51 11.91 -2.40 -17.44
N ARG A 52 12.06 -3.69 -17.76
CA ARG A 52 11.87 -4.23 -19.11
C ARG A 52 10.89 -5.39 -19.07
N GLN A 53 9.85 -5.31 -19.92
CA GLN A 53 8.88 -6.40 -20.09
C GLN A 53 8.49 -6.50 -21.57
N GLY A 54 8.81 -7.61 -22.22
CA GLY A 54 8.66 -7.76 -23.67
C GLY A 54 9.44 -6.68 -24.42
N THR A 55 8.76 -5.90 -25.25
CA THR A 55 9.34 -4.76 -25.98
C THR A 55 9.29 -3.44 -25.21
N ARG A 56 8.61 -3.39 -24.07
CA ARG A 56 8.50 -2.18 -23.25
C ARG A 56 9.73 -2.01 -22.36
N SER A 57 10.23 -0.79 -22.29
CA SER A 57 11.30 -0.40 -21.38
C SER A 57 10.98 0.96 -20.78
N GLN A 58 11.03 1.07 -19.45
CA GLN A 58 10.71 2.30 -18.73
C GLN A 58 11.66 2.47 -17.55
N VAL A 59 12.03 3.72 -17.25
CA VAL A 59 12.75 4.07 -16.03
C VAL A 59 11.76 4.64 -15.04
N LEU A 60 11.77 4.10 -13.83
CA LEU A 60 10.99 4.59 -12.69
C LEU A 60 11.93 5.17 -11.63
N ARG A 61 11.49 6.24 -11.00
CA ARG A 61 12.09 6.83 -9.80
C ARG A 61 11.22 6.54 -8.60
N GLU A 62 11.74 6.75 -7.40
CA GLU A 62 10.98 6.62 -6.17
C GLU A 62 9.60 7.28 -6.28
N GLY A 63 8.56 6.54 -5.87
CA GLY A 63 7.16 6.95 -5.92
C GLY A 63 6.48 6.76 -7.29
N GLN A 64 7.24 6.46 -8.36
CA GLN A 64 6.65 6.16 -9.66
C GLN A 64 6.28 4.68 -9.77
N PHE A 65 5.18 4.41 -10.45
CA PHE A 65 4.66 3.06 -10.63
C PHE A 65 4.24 2.80 -12.08
N MET A 66 4.11 1.53 -12.43
CA MET A 66 3.60 1.08 -13.73
C MET A 66 2.84 -0.24 -13.62
N PRO A 67 1.87 -0.50 -14.51
CA PRO A 67 1.26 -1.82 -14.64
C PRO A 67 2.27 -2.80 -15.24
N LEU A 68 2.18 -4.06 -14.81
CA LEU A 68 2.86 -5.17 -15.42
C LEU A 68 1.84 -6.17 -15.95
N GLU A 69 2.19 -6.83 -17.06
CA GLU A 69 1.42 -7.93 -17.63
C GLU A 69 1.92 -9.28 -17.08
N PRO A 70 1.12 -10.35 -17.11
CA PRO A 70 1.61 -11.69 -16.82
C PRO A 70 2.83 -12.06 -17.69
N GLY A 71 3.82 -12.72 -17.08
CA GLY A 71 5.07 -13.07 -17.72
C GLY A 71 6.30 -12.62 -16.98
N HIS A 72 7.46 -12.62 -17.63
CA HIS A 72 8.70 -12.20 -17.01
C HIS A 72 8.94 -10.70 -17.16
N VAL A 73 9.37 -10.06 -16.07
CA VAL A 73 9.86 -8.68 -16.04
C VAL A 73 11.30 -8.67 -15.55
N THR A 74 12.15 -7.87 -16.19
CA THR A 74 13.53 -7.65 -15.75
C THR A 74 13.63 -6.29 -15.08
N LEU A 75 14.18 -6.28 -13.87
CA LEU A 75 14.42 -5.10 -13.05
C LEU A 75 15.91 -4.88 -12.93
N GLU A 76 16.38 -3.67 -13.18
CA GLU A 76 17.81 -3.31 -13.11
C GLU A 76 17.97 -1.92 -12.52
N SER A 77 19.07 -1.71 -11.79
CA SER A 77 19.45 -0.39 -11.26
C SER A 77 20.94 -0.17 -11.39
N GLY A 78 21.34 1.03 -11.82
CA GLY A 78 22.75 1.43 -11.90
C GLY A 78 23.39 1.71 -10.53
N GLY A 79 22.60 2.27 -9.59
CA GLY A 79 23.08 2.68 -8.27
C GLY A 79 22.50 1.90 -7.08
N GLY A 80 21.67 0.87 -7.37
CA GLY A 80 20.84 0.22 -6.37
C GLY A 80 19.45 0.86 -6.30
N ALA A 81 18.44 0.04 -6.05
CA ALA A 81 17.04 0.46 -5.92
C ALA A 81 16.25 -0.55 -5.09
N GLN A 82 15.08 -0.14 -4.65
CA GLN A 82 14.10 -1.06 -4.08
C GLN A 82 12.78 -0.87 -4.82
N ALA A 83 12.06 -1.96 -5.01
CA ALA A 83 10.73 -1.97 -5.62
C ALA A 83 9.80 -2.94 -4.92
N VAL A 84 8.50 -2.68 -5.02
CA VAL A 84 7.45 -3.62 -4.63
C VAL A 84 6.61 -3.97 -5.85
N ILE A 85 6.19 -5.23 -5.95
CA ILE A 85 5.20 -5.68 -6.90
C ILE A 85 4.01 -6.21 -6.12
N PHE A 86 2.82 -5.68 -6.40
CA PHE A 86 1.54 -6.24 -5.97
C PHE A 86 0.93 -7.00 -7.13
N GLU A 87 0.40 -8.19 -6.88
CA GLU A 87 -0.25 -9.02 -7.87
C GLU A 87 -1.64 -9.46 -7.39
N GLY A 88 -2.60 -9.59 -8.30
CA GLY A 88 -3.95 -10.00 -7.95
C GLY A 88 -4.94 -9.94 -9.10
N SER A 89 -6.21 -9.68 -8.76
CA SER A 89 -7.34 -9.70 -9.69
C SER A 89 -8.31 -8.52 -9.49
N TRP A 90 -7.77 -7.33 -9.20
CA TRP A 90 -8.58 -6.11 -9.16
C TRP A 90 -9.02 -5.67 -10.56
N GLY A 91 -9.94 -4.71 -10.66
CA GLY A 91 -10.41 -4.20 -11.95
C GLY A 91 -9.43 -3.28 -12.67
N ASP A 92 -9.89 -2.63 -13.74
CA ASP A 92 -9.04 -1.80 -14.61
C ASP A 92 -8.61 -0.48 -13.97
N GLU A 93 -9.44 0.08 -13.10
CA GLU A 93 -9.17 1.34 -12.42
C GLU A 93 -8.42 1.10 -11.11
N LEU A 94 -7.47 1.97 -10.80
CA LEU A 94 -6.79 2.02 -9.50
C LEU A 94 -7.36 3.15 -8.66
N GLY A 95 -7.48 2.90 -7.35
CA GLY A 95 -7.72 3.94 -6.38
C GLY A 95 -6.51 4.85 -6.23
N GLY A 96 -5.37 4.26 -5.93
CA GLY A 96 -4.10 4.96 -5.81
C GLY A 96 -2.94 3.99 -5.57
N CYS A 97 -1.72 4.52 -5.74
CA CYS A 97 -0.50 3.81 -5.41
C CYS A 97 0.63 4.81 -5.21
N GLY A 98 1.37 4.68 -4.13
CA GLY A 98 2.48 5.59 -3.87
C GLY A 98 3.19 5.30 -2.56
N ILE A 99 4.00 6.29 -2.15
CA ILE A 99 4.75 6.27 -0.90
C ILE A 99 4.21 7.37 -0.01
N PHE A 100 3.96 7.04 1.24
CA PHE A 100 3.72 8.03 2.27
C PHE A 100 4.77 7.96 3.37
N ARG A 101 4.90 9.05 4.10
CA ARG A 101 5.78 9.17 5.27
C ARG A 101 4.97 9.69 6.44
N ALA A 102 5.28 9.19 7.62
CA ALA A 102 4.68 9.64 8.87
C ALA A 102 5.73 9.67 9.97
N ASP A 103 5.60 10.62 10.86
CA ASP A 103 6.38 10.75 12.09
C ASP A 103 5.50 11.36 13.18
N ASN A 104 5.94 11.21 14.41
CA ASN A 104 5.30 11.87 15.53
C ASN A 104 5.64 13.36 15.55
N VAL A 105 4.63 14.19 15.68
CA VAL A 105 4.74 15.64 15.74
C VAL A 105 4.17 16.18 17.05
N ALA A 106 4.67 17.33 17.51
CA ALA A 106 4.27 17.90 18.79
C ALA A 106 2.80 18.40 18.81
N ALA A 107 2.27 18.77 17.65
CA ALA A 107 0.90 19.24 17.50
C ALA A 107 0.30 18.68 16.21
N PRO A 108 -0.25 17.46 16.23
CA PRO A 108 -0.86 16.85 15.07
C PRO A 108 -2.01 17.69 14.51
N SER A 109 -2.00 17.86 13.18
CA SER A 109 -3.14 18.39 12.44
C SER A 109 -3.95 17.22 11.93
N ASP A 110 -5.16 17.04 12.44
CA ASP A 110 -6.04 15.93 12.08
C ASP A 110 -7.34 16.46 11.48
N LYS A 111 -7.65 16.01 10.27
CA LYS A 111 -8.91 16.29 9.57
C LYS A 111 -9.86 15.09 9.61
N GLY A 112 -9.40 13.97 10.18
CA GLY A 112 -10.11 12.71 10.23
C GLY A 112 -11.33 12.71 11.15
N ASP A 113 -11.93 11.54 11.23
CA ASP A 113 -13.00 11.30 12.20
C ASP A 113 -12.46 11.38 13.64
N PRO A 114 -13.26 11.86 14.60
CA PRO A 114 -12.88 11.84 16.00
C PRO A 114 -12.58 10.42 16.49
N VAL A 115 -11.46 10.27 17.19
CA VAL A 115 -11.02 8.99 17.74
C VAL A 115 -10.85 9.06 19.26
N ALA A 116 -10.95 7.92 19.94
CA ALA A 116 -10.85 7.84 21.40
C ALA A 116 -9.41 7.58 21.91
N TYR A 117 -8.44 7.43 21.01
CA TYR A 117 -7.03 7.21 21.35
C TYR A 117 -6.20 8.47 21.05
N ALA A 118 -5.03 8.54 21.69
CA ALA A 118 -4.09 9.64 21.42
C ALA A 118 -3.50 9.54 20.01
N LYS A 119 -3.36 10.69 19.36
CA LYS A 119 -2.73 10.81 18.04
C LYS A 119 -1.47 11.66 18.17
N HIS A 120 -0.43 11.18 17.48
CA HIS A 120 0.87 11.82 17.41
C HIS A 120 1.31 12.11 15.97
N THR A 121 0.64 11.55 14.97
CA THR A 121 0.93 11.78 13.54
C THR A 121 -0.13 12.67 12.89
N ASN A 122 0.15 13.12 11.67
CA ASN A 122 -0.80 13.86 10.82
C ASN A 122 -1.64 12.94 9.91
N ILE A 123 -1.52 11.62 10.05
CA ILE A 123 -2.38 10.69 9.32
C ILE A 123 -3.78 10.79 9.92
N ASP A 124 -4.79 11.00 9.10
CA ASP A 124 -6.18 11.15 9.55
C ASP A 124 -6.90 9.79 9.66
N ALA A 125 -7.85 9.72 10.58
CA ALA A 125 -8.76 8.57 10.65
C ALA A 125 -9.82 8.69 9.55
N HIS A 126 -9.79 7.77 8.57
CA HIS A 126 -10.62 7.82 7.38
C HIS A 126 -10.97 6.41 6.88
N TYR A 127 -11.74 6.31 5.80
CA TYR A 127 -12.00 5.07 5.09
C TYR A 127 -12.03 5.30 3.57
N HIS A 128 -12.00 4.22 2.79
CA HIS A 128 -12.15 4.25 1.34
C HIS A 128 -13.26 3.35 0.85
N ASP A 129 -13.83 3.66 -0.31
CA ASP A 129 -14.76 2.78 -1.04
C ASP A 129 -13.99 1.71 -1.88
N CYS A 130 -12.73 1.40 -1.50
CA CYS A 130 -11.88 0.37 -2.07
C CYS A 130 -11.08 -0.34 -0.98
N GLN A 131 -10.38 -1.43 -1.34
CA GLN A 131 -9.40 -2.05 -0.44
C GLN A 131 -8.11 -1.25 -0.50
N GLU A 132 -7.44 -1.13 0.63
CA GLU A 132 -6.13 -0.51 0.72
C GLU A 132 -5.12 -1.44 1.40
N PHE A 133 -3.86 -1.28 1.06
CA PHE A 133 -2.75 -2.06 1.61
C PHE A 133 -1.63 -1.10 2.00
N TRP A 134 -1.23 -1.13 3.28
CA TRP A 134 -0.06 -0.40 3.75
C TRP A 134 1.09 -1.37 3.96
N LEU A 135 2.19 -1.18 3.23
CA LEU A 135 3.41 -1.96 3.40
C LEU A 135 4.49 -1.09 4.03
N LEU A 136 4.87 -1.41 5.26
CA LEU A 136 5.91 -0.67 5.96
C LEU A 136 7.29 -1.03 5.40
N LEU A 137 8.04 -0.03 4.96
CA LEU A 137 9.39 -0.19 4.42
C LEU A 137 10.45 0.19 5.46
N GLU A 138 10.23 1.27 6.22
CA GLU A 138 11.15 1.81 7.20
C GLU A 138 10.38 2.32 8.42
N GLY A 139 11.02 2.31 9.60
CA GLY A 139 10.46 2.87 10.81
C GLY A 139 9.68 1.86 11.66
N ALA A 140 8.80 2.39 12.52
CA ALA A 140 7.88 1.61 13.35
C ALA A 140 6.63 2.44 13.61
N ALA A 141 5.47 1.81 13.57
CA ALA A 141 4.19 2.47 13.76
C ALA A 141 3.18 1.61 14.51
N THR A 142 2.19 2.26 15.06
CA THR A 142 0.91 1.64 15.43
C THR A 142 -0.14 2.11 14.44
N SER A 143 -0.75 1.17 13.73
CA SER A 143 -1.92 1.43 12.89
C SER A 143 -3.18 0.93 13.58
N VAL A 144 -4.31 1.56 13.27
CA VAL A 144 -5.63 1.17 13.77
C VAL A 144 -6.55 0.90 12.60
N VAL A 145 -7.21 -0.25 12.59
CA VAL A 145 -8.24 -0.59 11.59
C VAL A 145 -9.47 -1.09 12.30
N SER A 146 -10.59 -0.42 12.11
CA SER A 146 -11.88 -0.73 12.77
C SER A 146 -11.73 -0.93 14.29
N GLY A 147 -10.91 -0.09 14.95
CA GLY A 147 -10.63 -0.12 16.38
C GLY A 147 -9.59 -1.14 16.83
N GLN A 148 -9.07 -1.98 15.95
CA GLN A 148 -7.99 -2.92 16.28
C GLN A 148 -6.63 -2.23 16.09
N HIS A 149 -5.81 -2.20 17.17
CA HIS A 149 -4.45 -1.66 17.15
C HIS A 149 -3.45 -2.73 16.69
N LEU A 150 -2.59 -2.38 15.75
CA LEU A 150 -1.61 -3.26 15.12
C LEU A 150 -0.23 -2.59 15.11
N ALA A 151 0.74 -3.17 15.82
CA ALA A 151 2.12 -2.70 15.77
C ALA A 151 2.79 -3.19 14.49
N MET A 152 3.31 -2.27 13.68
CA MET A 152 3.94 -2.55 12.40
C MET A 152 5.45 -2.32 12.43
N THR A 153 6.16 -3.20 11.77
CA THR A 153 7.61 -3.14 11.52
C THR A 153 7.92 -3.35 10.04
N PRO A 154 9.12 -3.02 9.55
CA PRO A 154 9.46 -3.19 8.14
C PRO A 154 9.20 -4.61 7.62
N GLY A 155 8.54 -4.69 6.47
CA GLY A 155 8.08 -5.92 5.84
C GLY A 155 6.65 -6.34 6.21
N ASP A 156 6.02 -5.69 7.19
CA ASP A 156 4.60 -5.92 7.50
C ASP A 156 3.71 -5.21 6.49
N CYS A 157 2.77 -5.95 5.93
CA CYS A 157 1.69 -5.45 5.09
C CYS A 157 0.38 -5.51 5.88
N LEU A 158 -0.32 -4.39 5.95
CA LEU A 158 -1.63 -4.23 6.56
C LEU A 158 -2.69 -4.21 5.46
N PRO A 159 -3.44 -5.30 5.25
CA PRO A 159 -4.60 -5.29 4.36
C PRO A 159 -5.78 -4.62 5.05
N ILE A 160 -6.36 -3.61 4.40
CA ILE A 160 -7.47 -2.81 4.90
C ILE A 160 -8.71 -3.08 4.02
N PRO A 161 -9.78 -3.66 4.59
CA PRO A 161 -11.01 -3.92 3.84
C PRO A 161 -11.67 -2.62 3.37
N MET A 162 -12.38 -2.69 2.25
CA MET A 162 -13.24 -1.60 1.77
C MET A 162 -14.19 -1.14 2.88
N GLY A 163 -14.30 0.16 3.09
CA GLY A 163 -15.15 0.77 4.11
C GLY A 163 -14.65 0.65 5.55
N ALA A 164 -13.50 0.02 5.80
CA ALA A 164 -12.94 -0.04 7.13
C ALA A 164 -12.25 1.28 7.51
N VAL A 165 -12.69 1.90 8.60
CA VAL A 165 -12.00 3.09 9.14
C VAL A 165 -10.61 2.69 9.61
N HIS A 166 -9.61 3.45 9.19
CA HIS A 166 -8.22 3.20 9.53
C HIS A 166 -7.43 4.47 9.78
N ASP A 167 -6.32 4.32 10.50
CA ASP A 167 -5.48 5.42 10.98
C ASP A 167 -4.07 4.89 11.30
N MET A 168 -3.11 5.80 11.38
CA MET A 168 -1.77 5.52 11.93
C MET A 168 -1.49 6.57 13.03
N PRO A 169 -2.02 6.37 14.24
CA PRO A 169 -1.93 7.38 15.30
C PRO A 169 -0.53 7.58 15.87
N ASP A 170 0.37 6.61 15.73
CA ASP A 170 1.69 6.67 16.35
C ASP A 170 2.78 6.14 15.43
N ALA A 171 3.87 6.89 15.27
CA ALA A 171 5.05 6.55 14.49
C ALA A 171 6.31 6.98 15.26
N PRO A 172 6.68 6.24 16.34
CA PRO A 172 7.79 6.61 17.22
C PRO A 172 9.14 6.56 16.53
N VAL A 173 9.25 5.84 15.43
CA VAL A 173 10.39 5.87 14.50
C VAL A 173 9.83 6.29 13.14
N PRO A 174 10.39 7.35 12.50
CA PRO A 174 9.87 7.85 11.24
C PRO A 174 9.61 6.76 10.21
N VAL A 175 8.42 6.79 9.65
CA VAL A 175 7.88 5.78 8.75
C VAL A 175 8.07 6.17 7.29
N LYS A 176 8.46 5.20 6.50
CA LYS A 176 8.27 5.18 5.05
C LYS A 176 7.44 3.94 4.71
N ALA A 177 6.31 4.15 4.06
CA ALA A 177 5.42 3.06 3.70
C ALA A 177 4.85 3.24 2.29
N VAL A 178 4.46 2.13 1.69
CA VAL A 178 3.67 2.10 0.46
C VAL A 178 2.20 2.07 0.83
N TYR A 179 1.39 2.86 0.11
CA TYR A 179 -0.04 2.63 0.02
C TYR A 179 -0.38 2.09 -1.37
N PHE A 180 -1.30 1.16 -1.42
CA PHE A 180 -1.83 0.58 -2.65
C PHE A 180 -3.34 0.39 -2.50
N GLU A 181 -4.10 1.11 -3.31
CA GLU A 181 -5.55 1.04 -3.36
C GLU A 181 -5.98 0.27 -4.60
N THR A 182 -6.84 -0.72 -4.42
CA THR A 182 -7.37 -1.52 -5.52
C THR A 182 -8.44 -0.75 -6.31
N THR A 183 -9.21 -1.47 -7.08
CA THR A 183 -10.32 -0.89 -7.84
C THR A 183 -11.36 -0.29 -6.92
N LEU A 184 -11.87 0.83 -7.33
CA LEU A 184 -13.01 1.51 -6.72
C LEU A 184 -14.35 0.94 -7.24
N ARG A 185 -14.53 -0.38 -7.23
CA ARG A 185 -15.72 -1.05 -7.79
C ARG A 185 -17.01 -0.59 -7.10
N GLY A 186 -17.96 -0.13 -7.90
CA GLY A 186 -19.26 0.32 -7.39
C GLY A 186 -19.17 1.54 -6.49
N GLN A 187 -18.02 2.19 -6.42
CA GLN A 187 -17.81 3.39 -5.62
C GLN A 187 -18.69 4.53 -6.11
N LYS A 188 -19.10 5.33 -5.17
CA LYS A 188 -19.76 6.62 -5.43
C LYS A 188 -18.88 7.80 -5.07
N ARG A 189 -17.79 7.54 -4.34
CA ARG A 189 -16.91 8.55 -3.74
C ARG A 189 -15.46 8.09 -3.87
N THR A 190 -14.53 9.04 -3.96
CA THR A 190 -13.08 8.80 -4.09
C THR A 190 -12.30 9.56 -3.04
N GLY A 191 -11.07 9.10 -2.76
CA GLY A 191 -10.15 9.71 -1.80
C GLY A 191 -10.51 9.35 -0.36
N HIS A 192 -10.00 10.14 0.58
CA HIS A 192 -10.32 9.97 2.00
C HIS A 192 -11.76 10.33 2.27
N LEU A 193 -12.47 9.41 2.90
CA LEU A 193 -13.86 9.56 3.30
C LEU A 193 -13.94 9.54 4.82
N TRP A 194 -14.77 10.43 5.40
CA TRP A 194 -14.95 10.58 6.84
C TRP A 194 -16.43 10.39 7.20
N GLN A 195 -16.70 9.68 8.28
CA GLN A 195 -18.06 9.44 8.75
C GLN A 195 -18.81 10.74 9.03
N HIS A 196 -18.14 11.74 9.64
CA HIS A 196 -18.72 13.03 9.97
C HIS A 196 -19.07 13.87 8.73
N THR A 197 -18.45 13.61 7.58
CA THR A 197 -18.69 14.36 6.34
C THR A 197 -19.48 13.54 5.31
N HIS A 198 -19.16 12.25 5.16
CA HIS A 198 -19.67 11.39 4.09
C HIS A 198 -20.68 10.36 4.59
N GLY A 199 -20.89 10.26 5.91
CA GLY A 199 -21.71 9.25 6.56
C GLY A 199 -20.91 8.00 6.95
N PRO A 200 -21.56 7.04 7.63
CA PRO A 200 -20.90 5.83 8.13
C PRO A 200 -20.17 5.07 7.02
N ALA A 201 -19.02 4.52 7.37
CA ALA A 201 -18.33 3.56 6.52
C ALA A 201 -19.19 2.31 6.35
N VAL A 202 -19.43 1.91 5.11
CA VAL A 202 -20.16 0.68 4.78
C VAL A 202 -19.18 -0.25 4.09
N GLN A 203 -18.89 -1.38 4.71
CA GLN A 203 -18.13 -2.44 4.05
C GLN A 203 -18.98 -2.99 2.91
N MET A 204 -18.50 -2.85 1.69
CA MET A 204 -19.14 -3.48 0.54
C MET A 204 -18.69 -4.94 0.50
N GLU A 205 -19.64 -5.88 0.56
CA GLU A 205 -19.33 -7.28 0.34
C GLU A 205 -18.68 -7.43 -1.03
N GLY A 206 -17.50 -8.06 -1.07
CA GLY A 206 -16.82 -8.37 -2.32
C GLY A 206 -17.72 -9.27 -3.17
N LYS A 207 -18.05 -8.82 -4.38
CA LYS A 207 -18.73 -9.64 -5.40
C LYS A 207 -17.71 -10.45 -6.15
#